data_f18395a7e634255e61c07d68558f3055
#
_entry.id   f18395a7e634255e61c07d68558f3055
#
_cell.length_a   1.000
_cell.length_b   1.000
_cell.length_c   1.000
_cell.angle_alpha   90.00
_cell.angle_beta   90.00
_cell.angle_gamma   90.00
#
_symmetry.space_group_name_H-M   'P 1'
#
loop_
_entity.id
_entity.type
_entity.pdbx_description
1 polymer ?
#
loop_
_entity_poly.entity_id
_entity_poly.type
_entity_poly.pdbx_seq_one_letter_code
_entity_poly.pdbx_strand_id
1 'polypeptide(L)'
;EASDVANAIMDGTDCIMLSGESAAGHYPVECVQTMTKIANAIEPMIPYKDRLKANVKSSKRTLNDAIGISVADTALAIDIKCIIAFTQSGNTARRLAKFRPCAPILAVTFDEVTQRSLLPVNGVTPVVSNIQNTK
;
A
#
# COMPACT_ATOMS: atom_id res chain seq x y z
N GLU A 1 0.52 -6.57 -22.50
CA GLU A 1 -0.24 -5.68 -21.57
C GLU A 1 -0.61 -6.39 -20.25
N ALA A 2 -1.30 -7.57 -20.26
CA ALA A 2 -1.64 -8.27 -19.02
C ALA A 2 -0.40 -8.68 -18.19
N SER A 3 0.67 -9.10 -18.84
CA SER A 3 1.95 -9.41 -18.21
C SER A 3 2.61 -8.17 -17.61
N ASP A 4 2.42 -7.00 -18.19
CA ASP A 4 3.03 -5.76 -17.70
C ASP A 4 2.37 -5.32 -16.39
N VAL A 5 1.04 -5.47 -16.28
CA VAL A 5 0.29 -5.24 -15.04
C VAL A 5 0.75 -6.23 -13.96
N ALA A 6 0.86 -7.51 -14.28
CA ALA A 6 1.33 -8.53 -13.35
C ALA A 6 2.76 -8.23 -12.84
N ASN A 7 3.67 -7.89 -13.75
CA ASN A 7 5.05 -7.54 -13.41
C ASN A 7 5.13 -6.27 -12.56
N ALA A 8 4.37 -5.21 -12.89
CA ALA A 8 4.33 -3.99 -12.09
C ALA A 8 3.91 -4.26 -10.63
N ILE A 9 2.92 -5.13 -10.43
CA ILE A 9 2.47 -5.54 -9.07
C ILE A 9 3.57 -6.35 -8.37
N MET A 10 4.19 -7.29 -9.08
CA MET A 10 5.30 -8.09 -8.54
C MET A 10 6.53 -7.24 -8.22
N ASP A 11 6.80 -6.19 -8.99
CA ASP A 11 7.90 -5.24 -8.74
C ASP A 11 7.60 -4.28 -7.58
N GLY A 12 6.34 -4.18 -7.18
CA GLY A 12 5.94 -3.43 -5.99
C GLY A 12 5.60 -1.97 -6.28
N THR A 13 5.02 -1.68 -7.42
CA THR A 13 4.46 -0.35 -7.70
C THR A 13 3.37 0.03 -6.70
N ASP A 14 3.18 1.32 -6.45
CA ASP A 14 2.09 1.81 -5.62
C ASP A 14 0.76 1.84 -6.38
N CYS A 15 0.81 2.23 -7.66
CA CYS A 15 -0.36 2.34 -8.52
C CYS A 15 -0.04 1.88 -9.93
N ILE A 16 -1.05 1.40 -10.62
CA ILE A 16 -1.05 1.13 -12.05
C ILE A 16 -2.05 2.07 -12.73
N MET A 17 -1.74 2.49 -13.94
CA MET A 17 -2.52 3.49 -14.67
C MET A 17 -2.94 2.94 -16.03
N LEU A 18 -4.17 3.20 -16.42
CA LEU A 18 -4.66 3.13 -17.78
C LEU A 18 -4.64 4.51 -18.43
N SER A 19 -4.36 4.60 -19.70
CA SER A 19 -4.33 5.83 -20.46
C SER A 19 -5.37 5.81 -21.58
N GLY A 20 -4.97 5.50 -22.80
CA GLY A 20 -5.85 5.45 -23.98
C GLY A 20 -6.97 4.44 -23.84
N GLU A 21 -6.72 3.32 -23.17
CA GLU A 21 -7.65 2.22 -22.98
C GLU A 21 -8.93 2.64 -22.26
N SER A 22 -8.82 3.55 -21.29
CA SER A 22 -9.95 4.09 -20.53
C SER A 22 -10.43 5.46 -21.03
N ALA A 23 -9.53 6.27 -21.65
CA ALA A 23 -9.88 7.62 -22.10
C ALA A 23 -10.55 7.65 -23.49
N ALA A 24 -10.17 6.76 -24.40
CA ALA A 24 -10.63 6.74 -25.79
C ALA A 24 -10.90 5.32 -26.34
N GLY A 25 -10.66 4.28 -25.53
CA GLY A 25 -10.90 2.89 -25.91
C GLY A 25 -12.39 2.52 -25.96
N HIS A 26 -12.69 1.43 -26.64
CA HIS A 26 -14.07 0.92 -26.76
C HIS A 26 -14.55 0.16 -25.53
N TYR A 27 -13.64 -0.25 -24.63
CA TYR A 27 -13.93 -1.13 -23.49
C TYR A 27 -13.33 -0.59 -22.17
N PRO A 28 -13.62 0.66 -21.75
CA PRO A 28 -12.97 1.27 -20.60
C PRO A 28 -13.26 0.55 -19.28
N VAL A 29 -14.47 0.06 -19.10
CA VAL A 29 -14.88 -0.67 -17.88
C VAL A 29 -14.19 -2.03 -17.81
N GLU A 30 -14.17 -2.75 -18.91
CA GLU A 30 -13.54 -4.07 -19.03
C GLU A 30 -12.03 -4.00 -18.80
N CYS A 31 -11.39 -2.91 -19.20
CA CYS A 31 -9.96 -2.67 -18.95
C CYS A 31 -9.68 -2.58 -17.44
N VAL A 32 -10.45 -1.79 -16.71
CA VAL A 32 -10.32 -1.67 -15.24
C VAL A 32 -10.63 -3.00 -14.54
N GLN A 33 -11.69 -3.70 -14.97
CA GLN A 33 -12.04 -5.01 -14.43
C GLN A 33 -10.94 -6.05 -14.68
N THR A 34 -10.31 -6.01 -15.85
CA THR A 34 -9.21 -6.91 -16.21
C THR A 34 -7.99 -6.63 -15.34
N MET A 35 -7.62 -5.35 -15.13
CA MET A 35 -6.54 -4.97 -14.21
C MET A 35 -6.82 -5.48 -12.79
N THR A 36 -8.04 -5.31 -12.30
CA THR A 36 -8.44 -5.79 -10.97
C THR A 36 -8.33 -7.31 -10.86
N LYS A 37 -8.76 -8.05 -11.88
CA LYS A 37 -8.62 -9.53 -11.92
C LYS A 37 -7.14 -9.95 -11.87
N ILE A 38 -6.29 -9.28 -12.64
CA ILE A 38 -4.84 -9.56 -12.64
C ILE A 38 -4.25 -9.26 -11.26
N ALA A 39 -4.57 -8.10 -10.66
CA ALA A 39 -4.09 -7.74 -9.33
C ALA A 39 -4.48 -8.80 -8.29
N ASN A 40 -5.75 -9.18 -8.22
CA ASN A 40 -6.25 -10.19 -7.30
C ASN A 40 -5.60 -11.58 -7.49
N ALA A 41 -5.20 -11.92 -8.72
CA ALA A 41 -4.52 -13.19 -9.00
C ALA A 41 -3.03 -13.15 -8.59
N ILE A 42 -2.38 -12.00 -8.70
CA ILE A 42 -0.94 -11.84 -8.46
C ILE A 42 -0.62 -11.52 -6.99
N GLU A 43 -1.43 -10.71 -6.31
CA GLU A 43 -1.17 -10.29 -4.92
C GLU A 43 -0.92 -11.46 -3.95
N PRO A 44 -1.65 -12.59 -4.01
CA PRO A 44 -1.36 -13.75 -3.14
C PRO A 44 0.00 -14.41 -3.41
N MET A 45 0.61 -14.15 -4.57
CA MET A 45 1.90 -14.72 -4.96
C MET A 45 3.09 -13.85 -4.55
N ILE A 46 2.85 -12.68 -3.94
CA ILE A 46 3.91 -11.76 -3.54
C ILE A 46 4.78 -12.40 -2.45
N PRO A 47 6.12 -12.50 -2.66
CA PRO A 47 7.03 -13.05 -1.66
C PRO A 47 7.37 -12.01 -0.58
N TYR A 48 6.42 -11.71 0.30
CA TYR A 48 6.53 -10.64 1.32
C TYR A 48 7.80 -10.75 2.18
N LYS A 49 8.20 -11.96 2.57
CA LYS A 49 9.41 -12.19 3.38
C LYS A 49 10.69 -11.77 2.67
N ASP A 50 10.82 -12.11 1.39
CA ASP A 50 12.03 -11.77 0.63
C ASP A 50 12.01 -10.29 0.22
N ARG A 51 10.84 -9.73 -0.04
CA ARG A 51 10.65 -8.30 -0.27
C ARG A 51 11.04 -7.49 0.97
N LEU A 52 10.61 -7.91 2.17
CA LEU A 52 11.02 -7.25 3.41
C LEU A 52 12.54 -7.28 3.58
N LYS A 53 13.19 -8.42 3.37
CA LYS A 53 14.66 -8.53 3.44
C LYS A 53 15.36 -7.56 2.48
N ALA A 54 14.87 -7.44 1.24
CA ALA A 54 15.42 -6.51 0.24
C ALA A 54 15.25 -5.05 0.69
N ASN A 55 14.06 -4.68 1.19
CA ASN A 55 13.77 -3.34 1.69
C ASN A 55 14.60 -2.98 2.92
N VAL A 56 14.83 -3.92 3.84
CA VAL A 56 15.73 -3.74 4.99
C VAL A 56 17.16 -3.47 4.53
N LYS A 57 17.64 -4.22 3.55
CA LYS A 57 18.99 -4.07 3.02
C LYS A 57 19.24 -2.70 2.37
N SER A 58 18.23 -2.14 1.73
CA SER A 58 18.27 -0.82 1.08
C SER A 58 17.89 0.35 2.00
N SER A 59 17.47 0.08 3.24
CA SER A 59 17.00 1.11 4.18
C SER A 59 18.15 1.97 4.72
N LYS A 60 17.84 3.22 5.08
CA LYS A 60 18.79 4.14 5.73
C LYS A 60 19.04 3.83 7.21
N ARG A 61 18.40 2.81 7.76
CA ARG A 61 18.52 2.37 9.17
C ARG A 61 18.24 3.49 10.19
N THR A 62 17.28 4.32 9.89
CA THR A 62 16.80 5.34 10.83
C THR A 62 15.89 4.72 11.89
N LEU A 63 15.59 5.45 12.98
CA LEU A 63 14.61 5.01 13.99
C LEU A 63 13.25 4.69 13.35
N ASN A 64 12.82 5.51 12.40
CA ASN A 64 11.55 5.28 11.67
C ASN A 64 11.62 4.01 10.81
N ASP A 65 12.76 3.72 10.20
CA ASP A 65 12.96 2.49 9.44
C ASP A 65 12.90 1.28 10.39
N ALA A 66 13.54 1.36 11.57
CA ALA A 66 13.50 0.28 12.56
C ALA A 66 12.07 -0.05 13.00
N ILE A 67 11.25 0.97 13.26
CA ILE A 67 9.83 0.81 13.61
C ILE A 67 9.08 0.15 12.44
N GLY A 68 9.23 0.65 11.22
CA GLY A 68 8.55 0.10 10.05
C GLY A 68 8.93 -1.34 9.76
N ILE A 69 10.21 -1.68 9.91
CA ILE A 69 10.73 -3.06 9.78
C ILE A 69 10.09 -3.96 10.85
N SER A 70 10.08 -3.53 12.12
CA SER A 70 9.50 -4.31 13.22
C SER A 70 8.00 -4.57 13.00
N VAL A 71 7.26 -3.58 12.52
CA VAL A 71 5.82 -3.75 12.20
C VAL A 71 5.64 -4.76 11.06
N ALA A 72 6.42 -4.65 9.99
CA ALA A 72 6.31 -5.55 8.84
C ALA A 72 6.75 -6.99 9.20
N ASP A 73 7.80 -7.14 10.01
CA ASP A 73 8.25 -8.46 10.49
C ASP A 73 7.24 -9.10 11.44
N THR A 74 6.66 -8.31 12.35
CA THR A 74 5.57 -8.78 13.23
C THR A 74 4.36 -9.25 12.41
N ALA A 75 4.00 -8.52 11.35
CA ALA A 75 2.89 -8.90 10.48
C ALA A 75 3.14 -10.23 9.75
N LEU A 76 4.41 -10.57 9.48
CA LEU A 76 4.80 -11.86 8.90
C LEU A 76 4.85 -13.00 9.94
N ALA A 77 5.15 -12.66 11.20
CA ALA A 77 5.31 -13.65 12.26
C ALA A 77 3.99 -14.14 12.85
N ILE A 78 2.98 -13.28 12.87
CA ILE A 78 1.65 -13.57 13.42
C ILE A 78 0.57 -13.12 12.43
N ASP A 79 -0.57 -13.79 12.42
CA ASP A 79 -1.70 -13.50 11.50
C ASP A 79 -2.42 -12.20 11.88
N ILE A 80 -1.79 -11.06 11.58
CA ILE A 80 -2.36 -9.72 11.79
C ILE A 80 -3.36 -9.44 10.68
N LYS A 81 -4.56 -9.03 11.05
CA LYS A 81 -5.61 -8.69 10.08
C LYS A 81 -5.51 -7.25 9.55
N CYS A 82 -4.97 -6.34 10.35
CA CYS A 82 -4.85 -4.94 9.99
C CYS A 82 -3.81 -4.24 10.88
N ILE A 83 -3.10 -3.28 10.31
CA ILE A 83 -2.21 -2.35 11.01
C ILE A 83 -2.94 -1.01 11.09
N ILE A 84 -3.19 -0.50 12.29
CA ILE A 84 -3.83 0.82 12.47
C ILE A 84 -2.74 1.85 12.72
N ALA A 85 -2.70 2.89 11.87
CA ALA A 85 -1.72 3.98 11.96
C ALA A 85 -2.44 5.31 12.09
N PHE A 86 -2.33 5.96 13.25
CA PHE A 86 -2.77 7.35 13.42
C PHE A 86 -1.73 8.28 12.82
N THR A 87 -2.18 9.20 11.97
CA THR A 87 -1.27 10.11 11.26
C THR A 87 -1.92 11.45 10.98
N GLN A 88 -1.24 12.52 11.29
CA GLN A 88 -1.71 13.87 11.00
C GLN A 88 -1.37 14.29 9.55
N SER A 89 -0.15 13.99 9.09
CA SER A 89 0.37 14.39 7.78
C SER A 89 0.51 13.24 6.79
N GLY A 90 0.08 12.02 7.15
CA GLY A 90 0.27 10.83 6.33
C GLY A 90 1.65 10.17 6.45
N ASN A 91 2.62 10.82 7.10
CA ASN A 91 4.00 10.34 7.13
C ASN A 91 4.15 8.98 7.81
N THR A 92 3.42 8.72 8.90
CA THR A 92 3.47 7.42 9.60
C THR A 92 3.02 6.30 8.67
N ALA A 93 1.88 6.48 7.99
CA ALA A 93 1.35 5.49 7.05
C ALA A 93 2.33 5.22 5.88
N ARG A 94 2.90 6.28 5.29
CA ARG A 94 3.89 6.14 4.20
C ARG A 94 5.16 5.41 4.64
N ARG A 95 5.64 5.68 5.86
CA ARG A 95 6.82 5.01 6.42
C ARG A 95 6.58 3.53 6.68
N LEU A 96 5.39 3.15 7.15
CA LEU A 96 5.00 1.75 7.31
C LEU A 96 4.85 1.08 5.94
N ALA A 97 4.16 1.71 5.00
CA ALA A 97 3.95 1.21 3.64
C ALA A 97 5.26 0.98 2.87
N LYS A 98 6.31 1.76 3.16
CA LYS A 98 7.65 1.58 2.58
C LYS A 98 8.18 0.16 2.72
N PHE A 99 7.88 -0.52 3.82
CA PHE A 99 8.34 -1.88 4.10
C PHE A 99 7.38 -2.97 3.61
N ARG A 100 6.28 -2.58 2.95
CA ARG A 100 5.33 -3.49 2.32
C ARG A 100 4.89 -4.63 3.26
N PRO A 101 4.30 -4.32 4.42
CA PRO A 101 3.75 -5.37 5.29
C PRO A 101 2.72 -6.21 4.54
N CYS A 102 2.59 -7.48 4.92
CA CYS A 102 1.59 -8.37 4.33
C CYS A 102 0.15 -8.07 4.79
N ALA A 103 0.00 -7.30 5.88
CA ALA A 103 -1.29 -6.86 6.39
C ALA A 103 -1.62 -5.44 5.87
N PRO A 104 -2.90 -5.12 5.58
CA PRO A 104 -3.30 -3.78 5.17
C PRO A 104 -3.10 -2.76 6.29
N ILE A 105 -2.79 -1.52 5.89
CA ILE A 105 -2.60 -0.39 6.81
C ILE A 105 -3.85 0.49 6.76
N LEU A 106 -4.58 0.56 7.86
CA LEU A 106 -5.66 1.53 8.06
C LEU A 106 -5.05 2.82 8.61
N ALA A 107 -4.96 3.85 7.78
CA ALA A 107 -4.41 5.15 8.16
C ALA A 107 -5.53 6.07 8.64
N VAL A 108 -5.55 6.33 9.95
CA VAL A 108 -6.54 7.22 10.57
C VAL A 108 -5.97 8.64 10.62
N THR A 109 -6.62 9.57 9.94
CA THR A 109 -6.27 10.99 9.93
C THR A 109 -7.47 11.86 10.30
N PHE A 110 -7.21 13.13 10.63
CA PHE A 110 -8.25 14.11 10.93
C PHE A 110 -8.44 15.12 9.80
N ASP A 111 -7.69 14.95 8.71
CA ASP A 111 -7.65 15.88 7.58
C ASP A 111 -7.96 15.17 6.26
N GLU A 112 -8.94 15.69 5.52
CA GLU A 112 -9.34 15.14 4.23
C GLU A 112 -8.26 15.27 3.14
N VAL A 113 -7.43 16.30 3.19
CA VAL A 113 -6.34 16.49 2.22
C VAL A 113 -5.31 15.38 2.42
N THR A 114 -4.97 15.10 3.68
CA THR A 114 -4.11 13.97 4.04
C THR A 114 -4.72 12.65 3.61
N GLN A 115 -6.01 12.41 3.85
CA GLN A 115 -6.71 11.23 3.39
C GLN A 115 -6.54 11.03 1.88
N ARG A 116 -6.89 12.05 1.09
CA ARG A 116 -6.78 11.96 -0.38
C ARG A 116 -5.34 11.72 -0.84
N SER A 117 -4.36 12.32 -0.17
CA SER A 117 -2.94 12.14 -0.50
C SER A 117 -2.41 10.73 -0.24
N LEU A 118 -3.09 9.94 0.60
CA LEU A 118 -2.71 8.57 0.93
C LEU A 118 -3.37 7.53 0.03
N LEU A 119 -4.40 7.88 -0.73
CA LEU A 119 -5.10 6.95 -1.63
C LEU A 119 -4.18 6.23 -2.63
N PRO A 120 -3.16 6.88 -3.22
CA PRO A 120 -2.25 6.21 -4.15
C PRO A 120 -1.14 5.40 -3.46
N VAL A 121 -1.12 5.30 -2.13
CA VAL A 121 -0.07 4.55 -1.42
C VAL A 121 -0.49 3.09 -1.29
N ASN A 122 0.31 2.18 -1.84
CA ASN A 122 0.02 0.75 -1.82
C ASN A 122 -0.18 0.20 -0.39
N GLY A 123 -1.24 -0.59 -0.22
CA GLY A 123 -1.55 -1.25 1.05
C GLY A 123 -2.11 -0.30 2.12
N VAL A 124 -2.36 0.98 1.81
CA VAL A 124 -2.91 1.97 2.74
C VAL A 124 -4.37 2.25 2.41
N THR A 125 -5.24 2.08 3.40
CA THR A 125 -6.64 2.50 3.35
C THR A 125 -6.81 3.70 4.29
N PRO A 126 -6.89 4.94 3.77
CA PRO A 126 -7.02 6.11 4.60
C PRO A 126 -8.47 6.39 4.99
N VAL A 127 -8.69 6.71 6.26
CA VAL A 127 -10.01 7.10 6.80
C VAL A 127 -9.90 8.41 7.56
N VAL A 128 -10.92 9.25 7.45
CA VAL A 128 -11.04 10.46 8.26
C VAL A 128 -11.81 10.12 9.53
N SER A 129 -11.26 10.51 10.69
CA SER A 129 -11.92 10.40 11.99
C SER A 129 -12.38 11.78 12.45
N ASN A 130 -13.62 11.87 12.88
CA ASN A 130 -14.18 13.08 13.51
C ASN A 130 -13.91 13.16 15.01
N ILE A 131 -13.24 12.18 15.58
CA ILE A 131 -12.86 12.17 17.00
C ILE A 131 -11.72 13.15 17.16
N GLN A 132 -12.05 14.40 17.47
CA GLN A 132 -11.03 15.38 17.89
C GLN A 132 -10.44 14.94 19.22
N ASN A 133 -9.10 15.05 19.34
CA ASN A 133 -8.38 14.82 20.58
C ASN A 133 -9.10 15.53 21.74
N THR A 134 -9.70 14.78 22.62
CA THR A 134 -9.94 15.26 23.99
C THR A 134 -8.57 15.40 24.62
N LYS A 135 -8.20 16.65 24.89
CA LYS A 135 -7.02 17.00 25.70
C LYS A 135 -7.05 16.28 27.05
#